data_f8d1ecf8b36b11c6ef5e2354e32542ca
#
_entry.id   f8d1ecf8b36b11c6ef5e2354e32542ca
#
_cell.length_a   1.000
_cell.length_b   1.000
_cell.length_c   1.000
_cell.angle_alpha   90.00
_cell.angle_beta   90.00
_cell.angle_gamma   90.00
#
_symmetry.space_group_name_H-M   'P 1'
#
loop_
_entity.id
_entity.type
_entity.pdbx_description
1 polymer ?
#
loop_
_entity_poly.entity_id
_entity_poly.type
_entity_poly.pdbx_seq_one_letter_code
_entity_poly.pdbx_strand_id
1 'polypeptide(L)'
;MGPDRSRKIQVTLIAGLLFLSLLSFSQESILDRPVRLPGSSIRASRALGEISRLTGFLFTYDTQIINADRSFTLPGQEMPVRDILDSVAGDTAIHFLVQGRHIILYRETAMPPRPDPPADSLPVFLSIGGKIIDAETSEPLPYATIGISHRGRGTVTNYNGNFILRISEECLEDTLTVSYVGYVNRLLPVRSLPGNVMTITMDRDYIPIPEIIIRAQDPLLILRRTVSSLASNYGTTPAILTGFYREGVYRKKEPQIYSEAVVKIYKSPYTRSLQNDQIKVIRSRKIENLEARDTLAVRLKAGLSATLSLDGMRHLFDFLDPQSFGSYEYHLTDIVTIDGETAYVISFKQKEWVTEPLMQGDMYINVDNYSLMLAEFEVNPLYIDETGESFISRLPKDYSMKPEYVRYRTRYRNVDGRYYLSHVRGDLGFNARGRKKVFNSRFNVFFELAITEHSTDNVARFDHEELAPAYSIFSETISGYDAGFWKDFDFLKPEDDLVAALENLKVRLGEFNE
;
A
#
# COMPACT_ATOMS: atom_id res chain seq x y z
N MET A 1 -34.79 -37.19 -59.43
CA MET A 1 -33.62 -37.79 -58.76
C MET A 1 -32.40 -36.97 -59.11
N GLY A 2 -31.96 -36.12 -58.25
CA GLY A 2 -30.75 -35.33 -58.41
C GLY A 2 -30.14 -35.13 -57.01
N PRO A 3 -28.98 -35.68 -56.78
CA PRO A 3 -28.35 -35.51 -55.44
C PRO A 3 -27.40 -34.30 -55.46
N ASP A 4 -27.40 -33.67 -54.34
CA ASP A 4 -26.21 -33.13 -53.71
C ASP A 4 -25.63 -31.78 -54.12
N ARG A 5 -26.49 -30.73 -54.03
CA ARG A 5 -25.97 -29.36 -53.96
C ARG A 5 -25.59 -28.94 -52.53
N SER A 6 -26.05 -29.63 -51.49
CA SER A 6 -25.80 -29.24 -50.10
C SER A 6 -24.40 -29.64 -49.58
N ARG A 7 -23.83 -30.74 -50.10
CA ARG A 7 -22.47 -31.21 -49.70
C ARG A 7 -21.35 -30.36 -50.26
N LYS A 8 -21.51 -29.77 -51.47
CA LYS A 8 -20.50 -28.89 -52.07
C LYS A 8 -20.40 -27.53 -51.35
N ILE A 9 -21.52 -27.02 -50.84
CA ILE A 9 -21.51 -25.75 -50.09
C ILE A 9 -20.87 -25.95 -48.69
N GLN A 10 -21.09 -27.07 -48.05
CA GLN A 10 -20.45 -27.35 -46.74
C GLN A 10 -18.93 -27.55 -46.83
N VAL A 11 -18.44 -28.22 -47.88
CA VAL A 11 -17.00 -28.41 -48.09
C VAL A 11 -16.30 -27.11 -48.43
N THR A 12 -16.94 -26.21 -49.18
CA THR A 12 -16.39 -24.88 -49.53
C THR A 12 -16.39 -23.93 -48.34
N LEU A 13 -17.37 -24.03 -47.42
CA LEU A 13 -17.42 -23.24 -46.20
C LEU A 13 -16.39 -23.69 -45.18
N ILE A 14 -16.14 -25.00 -45.04
CA ILE A 14 -15.12 -25.57 -44.15
C ILE A 14 -13.71 -25.25 -44.66
N ALA A 15 -13.48 -25.30 -46.00
CA ALA A 15 -12.20 -24.90 -46.58
C ALA A 15 -11.94 -23.37 -46.41
N GLY A 16 -12.98 -22.55 -46.49
CA GLY A 16 -12.89 -21.10 -46.22
C GLY A 16 -12.58 -20.77 -44.77
N LEU A 17 -13.16 -21.50 -43.81
CA LEU A 17 -12.87 -21.33 -42.37
C LEU A 17 -11.48 -21.86 -41.98
N LEU A 18 -10.98 -22.88 -42.61
CA LEU A 18 -9.61 -23.38 -42.41
C LEU A 18 -8.54 -22.47 -43.02
N PHE A 19 -8.87 -21.68 -44.05
CA PHE A 19 -7.94 -20.70 -44.62
C PHE A 19 -7.90 -19.40 -43.85
N LEU A 20 -8.95 -19.05 -43.05
CA LEU A 20 -8.93 -17.89 -42.14
C LEU A 20 -8.14 -18.16 -40.86
N SER A 21 -7.91 -19.42 -40.51
CA SER A 21 -7.13 -19.79 -39.31
C SER A 21 -5.61 -19.80 -39.51
N LEU A 22 -5.13 -19.55 -40.74
CA LEU A 22 -3.70 -19.50 -41.09
C LEU A 22 -3.14 -18.09 -41.26
N LEU A 23 -3.96 -17.06 -41.03
CA LEU A 23 -3.47 -15.70 -40.83
C LEU A 23 -3.12 -15.50 -39.34
N SER A 24 -2.15 -16.26 -38.85
CA SER A 24 -1.38 -15.87 -37.69
C SER A 24 -0.63 -14.58 -38.09
N PHE A 25 -1.20 -13.44 -37.77
CA PHE A 25 -0.44 -12.20 -37.76
C PHE A 25 0.68 -12.40 -36.73
N SER A 26 1.86 -12.70 -37.24
CA SER A 26 3.08 -12.47 -36.46
C SER A 26 3.04 -10.97 -36.10
N GLN A 27 2.73 -10.68 -34.86
CA GLN A 27 2.82 -9.32 -34.32
C GLN A 27 4.30 -8.98 -34.37
N GLU A 28 4.74 -8.24 -35.40
CA GLU A 28 6.12 -7.72 -35.44
C GLU A 28 6.40 -7.00 -34.15
N SER A 29 7.46 -7.39 -33.48
CA SER A 29 7.90 -6.74 -32.24
C SER A 29 8.10 -5.25 -32.50
N ILE A 30 7.57 -4.39 -31.64
CA ILE A 30 7.80 -2.93 -31.76
C ILE A 30 9.30 -2.60 -31.85
N LEU A 31 10.17 -3.44 -31.30
CA LEU A 31 11.62 -3.27 -31.35
C LEU A 31 12.17 -3.41 -32.77
N ASP A 32 11.51 -4.15 -33.63
CA ASP A 32 11.92 -4.39 -35.02
C ASP A 32 11.28 -3.38 -35.98
N ARG A 33 10.37 -2.53 -35.47
CA ARG A 33 9.70 -1.49 -36.28
C ARG A 33 10.69 -0.41 -36.70
N PRO A 34 10.82 -0.10 -38.00
CA PRO A 34 11.69 0.97 -38.47
C PRO A 34 11.12 2.35 -38.11
N VAL A 35 11.96 3.21 -37.56
CA VAL A 35 11.64 4.61 -37.31
C VAL A 35 12.80 5.50 -37.82
N ARG A 36 12.45 6.71 -38.25
CA ARG A 36 13.42 7.68 -38.76
C ARG A 36 13.56 8.82 -37.77
N LEU A 37 14.76 8.99 -37.20
CA LEU A 37 15.14 10.14 -36.41
C LEU A 37 16.06 11.07 -37.21
N PRO A 38 16.16 12.38 -36.83
CA PRO A 38 17.04 13.32 -37.51
C PRO A 38 18.50 12.83 -37.47
N GLY A 39 19.17 12.91 -38.62
CA GLY A 39 20.60 12.58 -38.76
C GLY A 39 21.48 13.66 -38.18
N SER A 40 21.61 13.71 -36.86
CA SER A 40 22.45 14.69 -36.15
C SER A 40 22.75 14.15 -34.75
N SER A 41 23.63 14.83 -34.04
CA SER A 41 23.83 14.55 -32.63
C SER A 41 22.56 14.82 -31.85
N ILE A 42 22.05 13.81 -31.17
CA ILE A 42 20.80 13.85 -30.39
C ILE A 42 21.05 13.36 -28.96
N ARG A 43 20.39 13.98 -27.99
CA ARG A 43 20.43 13.50 -26.58
C ARG A 43 19.55 12.26 -26.43
N ALA A 44 19.95 11.36 -25.53
CA ALA A 44 19.22 10.13 -25.23
C ALA A 44 17.75 10.41 -24.83
N SER A 45 17.52 11.37 -23.94
CA SER A 45 16.17 11.79 -23.55
C SER A 45 15.30 12.24 -24.72
N ARG A 46 15.89 12.99 -25.66
CA ARG A 46 15.17 13.46 -26.84
C ARG A 46 14.90 12.33 -27.85
N ALA A 47 15.84 11.40 -28.02
CA ALA A 47 15.66 10.23 -28.88
C ALA A 47 14.51 9.35 -28.36
N LEU A 48 14.50 9.05 -27.06
CA LEU A 48 13.41 8.29 -26.43
C LEU A 48 12.06 9.01 -26.58
N GLY A 49 12.01 10.33 -26.40
CA GLY A 49 10.79 11.13 -26.61
C GLY A 49 10.29 11.10 -28.05
N GLU A 50 11.16 11.16 -29.04
CA GLU A 50 10.78 11.08 -30.47
C GLU A 50 10.29 9.67 -30.85
N ILE A 51 10.96 8.61 -30.37
CA ILE A 51 10.48 7.23 -30.56
C ILE A 51 9.10 7.06 -29.92
N SER A 52 8.92 7.56 -28.72
CA SER A 52 7.63 7.52 -28.02
C SER A 52 6.53 8.21 -28.83
N ARG A 53 6.81 9.39 -29.38
CA ARG A 53 5.88 10.14 -30.26
C ARG A 53 5.53 9.39 -31.55
N LEU A 54 6.51 8.74 -32.18
CA LEU A 54 6.34 8.05 -33.47
C LEU A 54 5.66 6.69 -33.33
N THR A 55 5.92 5.99 -32.23
CA THR A 55 5.45 4.60 -32.03
C THR A 55 4.26 4.49 -31.10
N GLY A 56 4.04 5.50 -30.24
CA GLY A 56 3.05 5.47 -29.17
C GLY A 56 3.47 4.60 -27.97
N PHE A 57 4.71 4.10 -27.93
CA PHE A 57 5.27 3.37 -26.80
C PHE A 57 5.97 4.31 -25.83
N LEU A 58 5.98 3.95 -24.58
CA LEU A 58 6.61 4.69 -23.49
C LEU A 58 7.86 3.96 -23.02
N PHE A 59 8.81 4.73 -22.49
CA PHE A 59 10.06 4.18 -22.00
C PHE A 59 10.11 4.23 -20.48
N THR A 60 10.52 3.12 -19.89
CA THR A 60 10.81 3.01 -18.44
C THR A 60 12.26 2.60 -18.29
N TYR A 61 13.04 3.41 -17.59
CA TYR A 61 14.45 3.12 -17.32
C TYR A 61 14.91 3.78 -16.02
N ASP A 62 15.93 3.21 -15.41
CA ASP A 62 16.64 3.80 -14.30
C ASP A 62 17.62 4.86 -14.82
N THR A 63 17.59 6.06 -14.25
CA THR A 63 18.52 7.16 -14.61
C THR A 63 19.96 6.86 -14.26
N GLN A 64 20.24 5.89 -13.39
CA GLN A 64 21.58 5.39 -13.12
C GLN A 64 22.10 4.48 -14.23
N ILE A 65 21.19 3.83 -14.97
CA ILE A 65 21.53 2.92 -16.08
C ILE A 65 21.63 3.70 -17.40
N ILE A 66 20.71 4.64 -17.63
CA ILE A 66 20.64 5.44 -18.85
C ILE A 66 20.97 6.90 -18.53
N ASN A 67 22.10 7.37 -19.02
CA ASN A 67 22.42 8.80 -18.94
C ASN A 67 21.57 9.57 -19.96
N ALA A 68 20.48 10.17 -19.49
CA ALA A 68 19.51 10.91 -20.30
C ALA A 68 20.12 12.11 -21.07
N ASP A 69 21.19 12.68 -20.57
CA ASP A 69 21.90 13.83 -21.17
C ASP A 69 23.01 13.41 -22.15
N ARG A 70 23.34 12.13 -22.22
CA ARG A 70 24.32 11.62 -23.18
C ARG A 70 23.86 11.90 -24.61
N SER A 71 24.76 12.48 -25.41
CA SER A 71 24.54 12.72 -26.84
C SER A 71 25.22 11.64 -27.69
N PHE A 72 24.56 11.20 -28.73
CA PHE A 72 25.08 10.26 -29.72
C PHE A 72 24.58 10.64 -31.11
N THR A 73 25.25 10.13 -32.15
CA THR A 73 24.96 10.48 -33.55
C THR A 73 24.22 9.34 -34.22
N LEU A 74 23.13 9.65 -34.91
CA LEU A 74 22.37 8.72 -35.74
C LEU A 74 22.61 9.01 -37.22
N PRO A 75 22.57 7.98 -38.07
CA PRO A 75 22.86 8.14 -39.51
C PRO A 75 21.73 8.84 -40.32
N GLY A 76 20.58 9.19 -39.70
CA GLY A 76 19.48 9.90 -40.33
C GLY A 76 18.66 9.07 -41.31
N GLN A 77 18.85 7.77 -41.34
CA GLN A 77 18.07 6.78 -42.10
C GLN A 77 17.05 6.06 -41.24
N GLU A 78 16.16 5.30 -41.85
CA GLU A 78 15.25 4.41 -41.10
C GLU A 78 16.05 3.29 -40.45
N MET A 79 15.81 3.09 -39.14
CA MET A 79 16.46 2.06 -38.34
C MET A 79 15.43 1.39 -37.43
N PRO A 80 15.57 0.09 -37.14
CA PRO A 80 14.77 -0.56 -36.12
C PRO A 80 14.86 0.17 -34.76
N VAL A 81 13.76 0.21 -34.03
CA VAL A 81 13.76 0.82 -32.68
C VAL A 81 14.84 0.21 -31.80
N ARG A 82 15.11 -1.09 -31.90
CA ARG A 82 16.17 -1.80 -31.18
C ARG A 82 17.53 -1.14 -31.37
N ASP A 83 17.94 -0.89 -32.61
CA ASP A 83 19.27 -0.36 -32.95
C ASP A 83 19.47 1.07 -32.40
N ILE A 84 18.37 1.84 -32.38
CA ILE A 84 18.39 3.18 -31.79
C ILE A 84 18.50 3.08 -30.27
N LEU A 85 17.78 2.13 -29.64
CA LEU A 85 17.86 1.91 -28.19
C LEU A 85 19.23 1.40 -27.76
N ASP A 86 19.88 0.56 -28.56
CA ASP A 86 21.28 0.15 -28.34
C ASP A 86 22.22 1.36 -28.35
N SER A 87 21.97 2.30 -29.27
CA SER A 87 22.72 3.57 -29.32
C SER A 87 22.44 4.47 -28.12
N VAL A 88 21.18 4.52 -27.65
CA VAL A 88 20.78 5.24 -26.42
C VAL A 88 21.44 4.63 -25.20
N ALA A 89 21.41 3.32 -25.08
CA ALA A 89 21.97 2.59 -23.95
C ALA A 89 23.50 2.74 -23.89
N GLY A 90 24.16 2.53 -25.02
CA GLY A 90 25.61 2.63 -25.15
C GLY A 90 26.37 1.60 -24.32
N ASP A 91 25.69 0.60 -23.82
CA ASP A 91 26.21 -0.51 -23.03
C ASP A 91 25.43 -1.77 -23.43
N THR A 92 26.15 -2.81 -23.86
CA THR A 92 25.60 -4.08 -24.31
C THR A 92 24.98 -4.92 -23.19
N ALA A 93 25.19 -4.53 -21.93
CA ALA A 93 24.59 -5.18 -20.77
C ALA A 93 23.16 -4.66 -20.46
N ILE A 94 22.65 -3.73 -21.28
CA ILE A 94 21.29 -3.22 -21.16
C ILE A 94 20.38 -3.99 -22.09
N HIS A 95 19.32 -4.56 -21.54
CA HIS A 95 18.32 -5.34 -22.24
C HIS A 95 17.00 -4.55 -22.35
N PHE A 96 16.18 -4.92 -23.34
CA PHE A 96 14.89 -4.29 -23.64
C PHE A 96 13.77 -5.31 -23.49
N LEU A 97 12.82 -5.03 -22.62
CA LEU A 97 11.61 -5.81 -22.44
C LEU A 97 10.41 -4.99 -22.90
N VAL A 98 9.62 -5.54 -23.83
CA VAL A 98 8.38 -4.92 -24.28
C VAL A 98 7.23 -5.50 -23.47
N GLN A 99 6.56 -4.65 -22.69
CA GLN A 99 5.42 -5.04 -21.87
C GLN A 99 4.26 -4.08 -22.11
N GLY A 100 3.22 -4.55 -22.79
CA GLY A 100 2.11 -3.71 -23.25
C GLY A 100 2.58 -2.59 -24.18
N ARG A 101 2.42 -1.34 -23.74
CA ARG A 101 2.91 -0.13 -24.47
C ARG A 101 4.18 0.45 -23.87
N HIS A 102 4.88 -0.29 -23.00
CA HIS A 102 6.14 0.11 -22.39
C HIS A 102 7.30 -0.68 -22.95
N ILE A 103 8.40 0.02 -23.18
CA ILE A 103 9.71 -0.57 -23.43
C ILE A 103 10.55 -0.27 -22.19
N ILE A 104 10.88 -1.33 -21.46
CA ILE A 104 11.64 -1.27 -20.20
C ILE A 104 13.11 -1.52 -20.53
N LEU A 105 13.98 -0.60 -20.17
CA LEU A 105 15.43 -0.73 -20.29
C LEU A 105 16.00 -1.11 -18.92
N TYR A 106 16.61 -2.29 -18.82
CA TYR A 106 17.16 -2.79 -17.57
C TYR A 106 18.55 -3.41 -17.80
N ARG A 107 19.37 -3.36 -16.77
CA ARG A 107 20.66 -4.05 -16.77
C ARG A 107 20.46 -5.39 -16.06
N GLU A 108 20.85 -6.46 -16.73
CA GLU A 108 20.99 -7.74 -16.05
C GLU A 108 22.21 -7.63 -15.12
N THR A 109 21.99 -7.24 -13.89
CA THR A 109 23.02 -7.31 -12.86
C THR A 109 23.24 -8.80 -12.63
N ALA A 110 24.38 -9.31 -13.09
CA ALA A 110 24.87 -10.59 -12.61
C ALA A 110 25.00 -10.44 -11.08
N MET A 111 23.98 -10.87 -10.34
CA MET A 111 24.17 -11.14 -8.93
C MET A 111 25.36 -12.11 -8.86
N PRO A 112 26.42 -11.80 -8.06
CA PRO A 112 27.42 -12.82 -7.78
C PRO A 112 26.63 -14.08 -7.39
N PRO A 113 26.99 -15.26 -7.91
CA PRO A 113 26.29 -16.47 -7.59
C PRO A 113 26.26 -16.54 -6.06
N ARG A 114 25.09 -16.28 -5.49
CA ARG A 114 24.83 -16.64 -4.11
C ARG A 114 25.15 -18.13 -4.09
N PRO A 115 26.04 -18.62 -3.21
CA PRO A 115 26.12 -20.05 -3.05
C PRO A 115 24.68 -20.50 -2.83
N ASP A 116 24.18 -21.32 -3.76
CA ASP A 116 22.85 -21.87 -3.65
C ASP A 116 22.77 -22.47 -2.24
N PRO A 117 21.84 -22.04 -1.39
CA PRO A 117 21.58 -22.72 -0.16
C PRO A 117 21.31 -24.19 -0.58
N PRO A 118 21.83 -25.17 0.17
CA PRO A 118 21.62 -26.56 -0.18
C PRO A 118 20.15 -26.77 -0.53
N ALA A 119 19.86 -27.45 -1.63
CA ALA A 119 18.53 -27.57 -2.26
C ALA A 119 17.41 -28.05 -1.33
N ASP A 120 17.76 -28.47 -0.12
CA ASP A 120 16.84 -28.96 0.94
C ASP A 120 16.34 -27.88 1.91
N SER A 121 16.60 -26.57 1.69
CA SER A 121 16.31 -25.54 2.70
C SER A 121 15.62 -24.26 2.19
N LEU A 122 14.96 -24.27 1.05
CA LEU A 122 14.03 -23.17 0.73
C LEU A 122 12.80 -23.34 1.62
N PRO A 123 12.47 -22.38 2.50
CA PRO A 123 11.27 -22.49 3.31
C PRO A 123 10.06 -22.58 2.39
N VAL A 124 9.33 -23.68 2.48
CA VAL A 124 8.06 -23.85 1.78
C VAL A 124 7.06 -22.93 2.49
N PHE A 125 6.51 -21.98 1.75
CA PHE A 125 5.47 -21.08 2.25
C PHE A 125 4.08 -21.58 1.83
N LEU A 126 3.19 -21.69 2.80
CA LEU A 126 1.77 -21.90 2.58
C LEU A 126 1.07 -20.54 2.53
N SER A 127 0.26 -20.28 1.50
CA SER A 127 -0.57 -19.08 1.41
C SER A 127 -1.98 -19.40 1.90
N ILE A 128 -2.43 -18.66 2.90
CA ILE A 128 -3.79 -18.72 3.44
C ILE A 128 -4.51 -17.47 2.97
N GLY A 129 -5.62 -17.63 2.23
CA GLY A 129 -6.43 -16.52 1.76
C GLY A 129 -7.87 -16.65 2.18
N GLY A 130 -8.56 -15.53 2.33
CA GLY A 130 -9.96 -15.57 2.70
C GLY A 130 -10.64 -14.21 2.76
N LYS A 131 -11.92 -14.26 3.19
CA LYS A 131 -12.75 -13.10 3.46
C LYS A 131 -13.29 -13.18 4.87
N ILE A 132 -13.27 -12.07 5.59
CA ILE A 132 -13.84 -11.96 6.94
C ILE A 132 -15.11 -11.13 6.86
N ILE A 133 -16.20 -11.64 7.42
CA ILE A 133 -17.52 -11.01 7.40
C ILE A 133 -18.17 -11.09 8.78
N ASP A 134 -19.09 -10.15 9.03
CA ASP A 134 -20.01 -10.19 10.16
C ASP A 134 -20.98 -11.37 10.01
N ALA A 135 -21.19 -12.15 11.08
CA ALA A 135 -22.03 -13.34 11.04
C ALA A 135 -23.52 -13.01 10.87
N GLU A 136 -24.00 -11.85 11.33
CA GLU A 136 -25.40 -11.45 11.27
C GLU A 136 -25.73 -10.70 9.97
N THR A 137 -24.88 -9.74 9.58
CA THR A 137 -25.14 -8.86 8.43
C THR A 137 -24.52 -9.35 7.13
N SER A 138 -23.54 -10.27 7.20
CA SER A 138 -22.70 -10.70 6.08
C SER A 138 -21.87 -9.55 5.45
N GLU A 139 -21.79 -8.40 6.10
CA GLU A 139 -20.96 -7.29 5.66
C GLU A 139 -19.47 -7.61 5.85
N PRO A 140 -18.61 -7.17 4.95
CA PRO A 140 -17.16 -7.35 5.11
C PRO A 140 -16.65 -6.60 6.33
N LEU A 141 -15.68 -7.19 7.04
CA LEU A 141 -14.99 -6.55 8.17
C LEU A 141 -13.63 -6.02 7.72
N PRO A 142 -13.52 -4.71 7.41
CA PRO A 142 -12.27 -4.10 6.97
C PRO A 142 -11.29 -3.94 8.13
N TYR A 143 -10.00 -4.16 7.84
CA TYR A 143 -8.91 -4.03 8.81
C TYR A 143 -9.01 -4.99 10.01
N ALA A 144 -9.73 -6.10 9.86
CA ALA A 144 -9.66 -7.20 10.81
C ALA A 144 -8.23 -7.76 10.85
N THR A 145 -7.73 -8.05 12.04
CA THR A 145 -6.37 -8.57 12.22
C THR A 145 -6.36 -10.08 12.08
N ILE A 146 -5.42 -10.59 11.33
CA ILE A 146 -5.14 -12.01 11.18
C ILE A 146 -3.69 -12.24 11.60
N GLY A 147 -3.43 -13.11 12.55
CA GLY A 147 -2.08 -13.37 13.05
C GLY A 147 -1.86 -14.80 13.47
N ILE A 148 -0.62 -15.24 13.45
CA ILE A 148 -0.19 -16.51 14.04
C ILE A 148 0.17 -16.22 15.49
N SER A 149 -0.50 -16.93 16.41
CA SER A 149 -0.26 -16.79 17.84
C SER A 149 1.22 -16.98 18.17
N HIS A 150 1.77 -16.07 18.97
CA HIS A 150 3.17 -16.12 19.47
C HIS A 150 4.29 -16.06 18.41
N ARG A 151 4.01 -15.76 17.14
CA ARG A 151 5.04 -15.67 16.09
C ARG A 151 5.34 -14.25 15.60
N GLY A 152 4.66 -13.25 16.13
CA GLY A 152 4.83 -11.87 15.62
C GLY A 152 4.47 -11.68 14.14
N ARG A 153 3.85 -12.69 13.49
CA ARG A 153 3.42 -12.68 12.09
C ARG A 153 1.95 -12.41 11.95
N GLY A 154 1.57 -11.65 10.94
CA GLY A 154 0.17 -11.37 10.67
C GLY A 154 -0.06 -10.45 9.48
N THR A 155 -1.32 -10.21 9.21
CA THR A 155 -1.83 -9.30 8.17
C THR A 155 -3.12 -8.66 8.65
N VAL A 156 -3.72 -7.80 7.84
CA VAL A 156 -5.07 -7.25 8.05
C VAL A 156 -5.92 -7.48 6.80
N THR A 157 -7.24 -7.46 6.95
CA THR A 157 -8.14 -7.45 5.80
C THR A 157 -8.09 -6.10 5.08
N ASN A 158 -8.31 -6.11 3.77
CA ASN A 158 -8.57 -4.90 2.99
C ASN A 158 -9.99 -4.37 3.26
N TYR A 159 -10.40 -3.28 2.58
CA TYR A 159 -11.73 -2.68 2.73
C TYR A 159 -12.87 -3.64 2.41
N ASN A 160 -12.67 -4.61 1.52
CA ASN A 160 -13.64 -5.64 1.15
C ASN A 160 -13.64 -6.86 2.08
N GLY A 161 -12.90 -6.82 3.18
CA GLY A 161 -12.76 -7.93 4.13
C GLY A 161 -11.84 -9.06 3.66
N ASN A 162 -11.16 -8.91 2.52
CA ASN A 162 -10.28 -9.92 1.98
C ASN A 162 -8.88 -9.84 2.60
N PHE A 163 -8.25 -11.00 2.80
CA PHE A 163 -6.86 -11.10 3.28
C PHE A 163 -6.09 -12.18 2.54
N ILE A 164 -4.78 -12.09 2.63
CA ILE A 164 -3.83 -13.13 2.33
C ILE A 164 -2.71 -13.11 3.37
N LEU A 165 -2.28 -14.27 3.83
CA LEU A 165 -1.20 -14.45 4.78
C LEU A 165 -0.33 -15.61 4.32
N ARG A 166 0.98 -15.40 4.22
CA ARG A 166 1.95 -16.43 3.94
C ARG A 166 2.60 -16.91 5.24
N ILE A 167 2.66 -18.19 5.43
CA ILE A 167 3.24 -18.80 6.63
C ILE A 167 4.27 -19.85 6.22
N SER A 168 5.32 -20.02 7.01
CA SER A 168 6.27 -21.11 6.84
C SER A 168 5.69 -22.42 7.37
N GLU A 169 6.23 -23.55 6.91
CA GLU A 169 5.84 -24.89 7.40
C GLU A 169 5.94 -25.02 8.93
N GLU A 170 6.84 -24.29 9.56
CA GLU A 170 6.98 -24.24 11.02
C GLU A 170 5.73 -23.77 11.75
N CYS A 171 4.84 -23.04 11.06
CA CYS A 171 3.59 -22.53 11.63
C CYS A 171 2.41 -23.52 11.48
N LEU A 172 2.59 -24.70 10.90
CA LEU A 172 1.50 -25.64 10.66
C LEU A 172 0.83 -26.14 11.93
N GLU A 173 1.56 -26.21 13.03
CA GLU A 173 1.03 -26.64 14.33
C GLU A 173 0.50 -25.46 15.16
N ASP A 174 0.65 -24.25 14.67
CA ASP A 174 0.20 -23.03 15.37
C ASP A 174 -1.29 -22.76 15.13
N THR A 175 -1.80 -21.74 15.80
CA THR A 175 -3.20 -21.27 15.68
C THR A 175 -3.24 -19.94 14.96
N LEU A 176 -4.08 -19.83 13.94
CA LEU A 176 -4.45 -18.56 13.31
C LEU A 176 -5.50 -17.89 14.19
N THR A 177 -5.22 -16.68 14.63
CA THR A 177 -6.15 -15.84 15.38
C THR A 177 -6.70 -14.78 14.45
N VAL A 178 -8.02 -14.65 14.40
CA VAL A 178 -8.72 -13.56 13.72
C VAL A 178 -9.43 -12.73 14.75
N SER A 179 -9.20 -11.42 14.74
CA SER A 179 -9.79 -10.47 15.68
C SER A 179 -10.31 -9.23 14.97
N TYR A 180 -11.41 -8.69 15.52
CA TYR A 180 -11.98 -7.41 15.11
C TYR A 180 -12.59 -6.71 16.33
N VAL A 181 -12.62 -5.38 16.32
CA VAL A 181 -13.13 -4.57 17.44
C VAL A 181 -14.59 -4.90 17.71
N GLY A 182 -14.92 -5.28 18.96
CA GLY A 182 -16.28 -5.63 19.35
C GLY A 182 -16.76 -7.01 18.87
N TYR A 183 -15.81 -7.90 18.51
CA TYR A 183 -16.12 -9.27 18.07
C TYR A 183 -15.35 -10.32 18.86
N VAL A 184 -15.95 -11.49 18.99
CA VAL A 184 -15.30 -12.65 19.60
C VAL A 184 -14.18 -13.15 18.69
N ASN A 185 -12.99 -13.33 19.25
CA ASN A 185 -11.85 -13.85 18.50
C ASN A 185 -12.14 -15.25 17.93
N ARG A 186 -11.77 -15.48 16.66
CA ARG A 186 -11.80 -16.81 16.03
C ARG A 186 -10.40 -17.42 16.07
N LEU A 187 -10.32 -18.61 16.63
CA LEU A 187 -9.09 -19.40 16.73
C LEU A 187 -9.20 -20.61 15.80
N LEU A 188 -8.31 -20.70 14.82
CA LEU A 188 -8.35 -21.71 13.78
C LEU A 188 -7.00 -22.44 13.72
N PRO A 189 -6.93 -23.76 13.98
CA PRO A 189 -5.69 -24.51 13.81
C PRO A 189 -5.21 -24.41 12.36
N VAL A 190 -3.97 -23.97 12.14
CA VAL A 190 -3.43 -23.74 10.79
C VAL A 190 -3.51 -25.00 9.92
N ARG A 191 -3.18 -26.16 10.48
CA ARG A 191 -3.23 -27.47 9.79
C ARG A 191 -4.61 -27.82 9.23
N SER A 192 -5.69 -27.30 9.82
CA SER A 192 -7.08 -27.58 9.40
C SER A 192 -7.60 -26.59 8.35
N LEU A 193 -6.81 -25.59 7.97
CA LEU A 193 -7.25 -24.58 7.02
C LEU A 193 -7.21 -25.14 5.60
N PRO A 194 -8.29 -24.97 4.81
CA PRO A 194 -8.25 -25.29 3.40
C PRO A 194 -7.22 -24.39 2.70
N GLY A 195 -6.39 -24.95 1.84
CA GLY A 195 -5.41 -24.20 1.04
C GLY A 195 -6.02 -23.22 0.02
N ASN A 196 -7.35 -23.12 -0.02
CA ASN A 196 -8.13 -22.25 -0.91
C ASN A 196 -8.78 -21.11 -0.13
N VAL A 197 -9.33 -20.13 -0.86
CA VAL A 197 -10.04 -18.99 -0.30
C VAL A 197 -11.19 -19.44 0.60
N MET A 198 -11.15 -19.05 1.87
CA MET A 198 -12.18 -19.36 2.87
C MET A 198 -12.96 -18.10 3.29
N THR A 199 -14.19 -18.29 3.75
CA THR A 199 -14.95 -17.24 4.43
C THR A 199 -14.95 -17.51 5.92
N ILE A 200 -14.52 -16.53 6.71
CA ILE A 200 -14.52 -16.58 8.17
C ILE A 200 -15.59 -15.61 8.66
N THR A 201 -16.58 -16.15 9.39
CA THR A 201 -17.62 -15.34 10.04
C THR A 201 -17.20 -14.98 11.45
N MET A 202 -17.42 -13.74 11.85
CA MET A 202 -17.15 -13.23 13.18
C MET A 202 -18.45 -12.93 13.91
N ASP A 203 -18.58 -13.39 15.15
CA ASP A 203 -19.70 -13.12 16.02
C ASP A 203 -19.43 -11.88 16.85
N ARG A 204 -20.41 -11.00 17.01
CA ARG A 204 -20.28 -9.80 17.84
C ARG A 204 -20.13 -10.19 19.31
N ASP A 205 -19.25 -9.49 19.99
CA ASP A 205 -19.06 -9.63 21.43
C ASP A 205 -19.85 -8.53 22.15
N TYR A 206 -20.89 -8.93 22.86
CA TYR A 206 -21.73 -8.02 23.62
C TYR A 206 -21.30 -8.07 25.10
N ILE A 207 -20.52 -7.07 25.52
CA ILE A 207 -20.16 -6.92 26.92
C ILE A 207 -21.32 -6.19 27.63
N PRO A 208 -22.08 -6.84 28.53
CA PRO A 208 -23.11 -6.16 29.29
C PRO A 208 -22.46 -5.22 30.32
N ILE A 209 -22.46 -3.93 30.02
CA ILE A 209 -21.81 -2.92 30.88
C ILE A 209 -22.88 -2.27 31.78
N PRO A 210 -22.79 -2.40 33.09
CA PRO A 210 -23.59 -1.60 34.00
C PRO A 210 -23.29 -0.11 33.82
N GLU A 211 -24.32 0.70 33.54
CA GLU A 211 -24.20 2.17 33.34
C GLU A 211 -23.38 2.88 34.43
N ILE A 212 -23.37 2.33 35.64
CA ILE A 212 -22.63 2.83 36.80
C ILE A 212 -21.12 2.81 36.56
N ILE A 213 -20.57 1.81 35.86
CA ILE A 213 -19.13 1.68 35.62
C ILE A 213 -18.65 2.78 34.67
N ILE A 214 -19.43 3.09 33.64
CA ILE A 214 -19.07 4.13 32.67
C ILE A 214 -19.05 5.52 33.32
N ARG A 215 -20.01 5.79 34.22
CA ARG A 215 -20.12 7.09 34.90
C ARG A 215 -19.07 7.32 35.99
N ALA A 216 -18.49 6.26 36.54
CA ALA A 216 -17.54 6.36 37.67
C ALA A 216 -16.08 6.56 37.26
N GLN A 217 -15.74 6.38 35.98
CA GLN A 217 -14.37 6.50 35.49
C GLN A 217 -14.13 7.88 34.86
N ASP A 218 -13.11 8.59 35.35
CA ASP A 218 -12.66 9.85 34.76
C ASP A 218 -11.80 9.55 33.52
N PRO A 219 -12.24 9.92 32.31
CA PRO A 219 -11.47 9.71 31.09
C PRO A 219 -10.08 10.32 31.14
N LEU A 220 -9.93 11.49 31.75
CA LEU A 220 -8.62 12.15 31.88
C LEU A 220 -7.65 11.36 32.76
N LEU A 221 -8.15 10.67 33.77
CA LEU A 221 -7.31 9.81 34.60
C LEU A 221 -6.81 8.61 33.81
N ILE A 222 -7.68 8.00 32.98
CA ILE A 222 -7.31 6.89 32.08
C ILE A 222 -6.23 7.37 31.12
N LEU A 223 -6.42 8.51 30.43
CA LEU A 223 -5.46 9.06 29.48
C LEU A 223 -4.10 9.39 30.12
N ARG A 224 -4.10 9.97 31.34
CA ARG A 224 -2.85 10.21 32.09
C ARG A 224 -2.13 8.91 32.41
N ARG A 225 -2.86 7.85 32.78
CA ARG A 225 -2.29 6.52 33.02
C ARG A 225 -1.73 5.92 31.72
N THR A 226 -2.43 6.06 30.59
CA THR A 226 -1.95 5.62 29.27
C THR A 226 -0.56 6.20 28.97
N VAL A 227 -0.40 7.51 29.11
CA VAL A 227 0.88 8.18 28.85
C VAL A 227 1.95 7.77 29.88
N SER A 228 1.61 7.69 31.16
CA SER A 228 2.57 7.31 32.22
C SER A 228 3.01 5.84 32.15
N SER A 229 2.19 4.96 31.56
CA SER A 229 2.46 3.53 31.40
C SER A 229 3.27 3.19 30.13
N LEU A 230 3.73 4.18 29.38
CA LEU A 230 4.47 3.98 28.13
C LEU A 230 5.66 3.03 28.30
N ALA A 231 6.49 3.25 29.31
CA ALA A 231 7.70 2.46 29.55
C ALA A 231 7.41 1.02 30.00
N SER A 232 6.27 0.76 30.64
CA SER A 232 5.87 -0.58 31.06
C SER A 232 5.18 -1.38 29.97
N ASN A 233 4.53 -0.72 29.02
CA ASN A 233 3.66 -1.37 28.06
C ASN A 233 4.24 -1.48 26.65
N TYR A 234 5.08 -0.54 26.25
CA TYR A 234 5.63 -0.50 24.89
C TYR A 234 7.08 -0.96 24.84
N GLY A 235 7.55 -1.26 23.63
CA GLY A 235 8.92 -1.75 23.43
C GLY A 235 9.98 -0.79 23.97
N THR A 236 10.80 -1.27 24.90
CA THR A 236 11.90 -0.51 25.52
C THR A 236 13.26 -0.81 24.88
N THR A 237 13.32 -1.80 24.02
CA THR A 237 14.46 -2.18 23.17
C THR A 237 14.14 -1.93 21.71
N PRO A 238 15.14 -1.72 20.86
CA PRO A 238 14.89 -1.61 19.44
C PRO A 238 14.37 -2.92 18.84
N ALA A 239 13.59 -2.81 17.77
CA ALA A 239 13.05 -3.93 17.01
C ALA A 239 13.17 -3.70 15.50
N ILE A 240 13.17 -4.77 14.72
CA ILE A 240 12.98 -4.72 13.27
C ILE A 240 11.54 -5.12 12.97
N LEU A 241 10.82 -4.23 12.31
CA LEU A 241 9.48 -4.51 11.80
C LEU A 241 9.57 -4.69 10.28
N THR A 242 9.01 -5.78 9.76
CA THR A 242 8.78 -5.91 8.33
C THR A 242 7.35 -5.48 8.06
N GLY A 243 7.16 -4.61 7.09
CA GLY A 243 5.84 -4.06 6.78
C GLY A 243 5.57 -3.98 5.30
N PHE A 244 4.29 -4.01 4.98
CA PHE A 244 3.78 -3.72 3.66
C PHE A 244 3.20 -2.31 3.65
N TYR A 245 3.70 -1.47 2.76
CA TYR A 245 3.22 -0.12 2.54
C TYR A 245 2.52 -0.01 1.20
N ARG A 246 1.43 0.75 1.15
CA ARG A 246 0.77 1.15 -0.09
C ARG A 246 0.20 2.55 0.00
N GLU A 247 0.15 3.22 -1.13
CA GLU A 247 -0.52 4.51 -1.29
C GLU A 247 -1.23 4.59 -2.64
N GLY A 248 -2.31 5.32 -2.70
CA GLY A 248 -3.04 5.52 -3.93
C GLY A 248 -3.68 6.89 -4.03
N VAL A 249 -3.69 7.44 -5.24
CA VAL A 249 -4.40 8.66 -5.60
C VAL A 249 -5.45 8.32 -6.64
N TYR A 250 -6.70 8.61 -6.35
CA TYR A 250 -7.84 8.37 -7.23
C TYR A 250 -8.50 9.68 -7.62
N ARG A 251 -8.87 9.79 -8.87
CA ARG A 251 -9.77 10.84 -9.34
C ARG A 251 -11.14 10.22 -9.56
N LYS A 252 -12.10 10.58 -8.72
CA LYS A 252 -13.38 9.85 -8.60
C LYS A 252 -13.10 8.39 -8.20
N LYS A 253 -13.33 7.43 -9.10
CA LYS A 253 -13.03 6.00 -8.90
C LYS A 253 -11.85 5.49 -9.74
N GLU A 254 -11.22 6.36 -10.54
CA GLU A 254 -10.13 5.98 -11.44
C GLU A 254 -8.79 6.20 -10.74
N PRO A 255 -7.94 5.15 -10.60
CA PRO A 255 -6.61 5.29 -10.04
C PRO A 255 -5.76 6.17 -10.96
N GLN A 256 -5.06 7.13 -10.38
CA GLN A 256 -4.11 7.99 -11.05
C GLN A 256 -2.68 7.52 -10.79
N ILE A 257 -2.41 7.22 -9.54
CA ILE A 257 -1.13 6.70 -9.06
C ILE A 257 -1.44 5.65 -8.00
N TYR A 258 -0.76 4.52 -8.07
CA TYR A 258 -0.78 3.50 -7.04
C TYR A 258 0.64 2.99 -6.83
N SER A 259 1.08 2.94 -5.59
CA SER A 259 2.44 2.54 -5.22
C SER A 259 2.39 1.59 -4.04
N GLU A 260 3.27 0.60 -4.06
CA GLU A 260 3.41 -0.40 -3.01
C GLU A 260 4.88 -0.66 -2.70
N ALA A 261 5.16 -1.05 -1.47
CA ALA A 261 6.49 -1.47 -1.04
C ALA A 261 6.46 -2.48 0.09
N VAL A 262 7.45 -3.35 0.09
CA VAL A 262 7.89 -4.06 1.29
C VAL A 262 8.99 -3.23 1.94
N VAL A 263 8.84 -2.97 3.22
CA VAL A 263 9.77 -2.14 3.99
C VAL A 263 10.27 -2.86 5.22
N LYS A 264 11.50 -2.58 5.62
CA LYS A 264 12.01 -2.86 6.96
C LYS A 264 12.13 -1.56 7.73
N ILE A 265 11.65 -1.57 8.97
CA ILE A 265 11.65 -0.44 9.86
C ILE A 265 12.51 -0.80 11.08
N TYR A 266 13.60 -0.07 11.27
CA TYR A 266 14.25 -0.06 12.56
C TYR A 266 13.39 0.79 13.49
N LYS A 267 12.70 0.12 14.39
CA LYS A 267 11.86 0.75 15.40
C LYS A 267 12.71 1.05 16.63
N SER A 268 12.90 2.33 16.90
CA SER A 268 13.60 2.77 18.10
C SER A 268 12.75 2.54 19.36
N PRO A 269 13.35 2.39 20.54
CA PRO A 269 12.62 2.24 21.78
C PRO A 269 11.63 3.40 22.00
N TYR A 270 10.42 3.09 22.44
CA TYR A 270 9.39 4.10 22.69
C TYR A 270 9.80 5.11 23.80
N THR A 271 10.66 4.69 24.70
CA THR A 271 11.14 5.51 25.82
C THR A 271 12.30 6.46 25.47
N ARG A 272 12.87 6.38 24.27
CA ARG A 272 14.02 7.18 23.83
C ARG A 272 13.63 8.16 22.73
N SER A 273 13.26 9.39 23.10
CA SER A 273 12.80 10.43 22.18
C SER A 273 13.86 10.91 21.17
N LEU A 274 15.16 10.79 21.49
CA LEU A 274 16.26 11.28 20.65
C LEU A 274 16.66 10.34 19.50
N GLN A 275 16.18 9.10 19.48
CA GLN A 275 16.47 8.15 18.41
C GLN A 275 15.30 8.09 17.43
N ASN A 276 15.55 8.40 16.18
CA ASN A 276 14.53 8.30 15.13
C ASN A 276 14.43 6.86 14.62
N ASP A 277 13.22 6.47 14.26
CA ASP A 277 12.95 5.29 13.47
C ASP A 277 13.62 5.43 12.10
N GLN A 278 14.01 4.32 11.50
CA GLN A 278 14.59 4.29 10.16
C GLN A 278 13.78 3.37 9.26
N ILE A 279 13.66 3.73 8.00
CA ILE A 279 12.96 2.92 7.00
C ILE A 279 13.93 2.57 5.88
N LYS A 280 13.93 1.28 5.51
CA LYS A 280 14.60 0.74 4.35
C LYS A 280 13.56 0.12 3.42
N VAL A 281 13.52 0.55 2.16
CA VAL A 281 12.68 -0.09 1.14
C VAL A 281 13.41 -1.33 0.63
N ILE A 282 12.75 -2.47 0.73
CA ILE A 282 13.29 -3.76 0.26
C ILE A 282 12.91 -3.98 -1.19
N ARG A 283 11.62 -3.79 -1.50
CA ARG A 283 11.07 -3.84 -2.85
C ARG A 283 9.96 -2.81 -2.98
N SER A 284 9.76 -2.32 -4.18
CA SER A 284 8.67 -1.37 -4.45
C SER A 284 8.21 -1.49 -5.89
N ARG A 285 6.96 -1.10 -6.13
CA ARG A 285 6.41 -0.94 -7.47
C ARG A 285 5.47 0.26 -7.52
N LYS A 286 5.34 0.81 -8.72
CA LYS A 286 4.42 1.91 -9.02
C LYS A 286 3.63 1.61 -10.29
N ILE A 287 2.36 1.98 -10.26
CA ILE A 287 1.46 1.97 -11.40
C ILE A 287 0.94 3.40 -11.56
N GLU A 288 1.05 3.99 -12.73
CA GLU A 288 0.64 5.35 -13.02
C GLU A 288 -0.24 5.39 -14.26
N ASN A 289 -1.38 6.10 -14.18
CA ASN A 289 -2.25 6.30 -15.33
C ASN A 289 -1.70 7.39 -16.25
N LEU A 290 -1.04 6.98 -17.33
CA LEU A 290 -0.39 7.88 -18.29
C LEU A 290 -1.38 8.48 -19.31
N GLU A 291 -2.61 7.97 -19.40
CA GLU A 291 -3.65 8.51 -20.29
C GLU A 291 -4.37 9.73 -19.69
N ALA A 292 -4.24 9.94 -18.40
CA ALA A 292 -4.80 11.10 -17.72
C ALA A 292 -4.01 12.37 -18.09
N ARG A 293 -4.22 12.89 -19.31
CA ARG A 293 -3.54 14.08 -19.88
C ARG A 293 -3.68 15.36 -19.05
N ASP A 294 -4.57 15.37 -18.08
CA ASP A 294 -4.80 16.46 -17.11
C ASP A 294 -4.45 15.98 -15.69
N THR A 295 -3.32 15.34 -15.52
CA THR A 295 -2.87 14.91 -14.21
C THR A 295 -2.57 16.13 -13.36
N LEU A 296 -3.58 16.54 -12.62
CA LEU A 296 -3.34 17.21 -11.37
C LEU A 296 -2.61 16.18 -10.50
N ALA A 297 -1.31 16.18 -10.57
CA ALA A 297 -0.49 15.37 -9.68
C ALA A 297 -0.65 15.98 -8.28
N VAL A 298 -1.73 15.59 -7.59
CA VAL A 298 -1.88 15.85 -6.17
C VAL A 298 -0.81 15.04 -5.49
N ARG A 299 0.23 15.73 -5.08
CA ARG A 299 1.31 15.12 -4.35
C ARG A 299 1.11 15.45 -2.88
N LEU A 300 0.76 14.44 -2.13
CA LEU A 300 0.58 14.57 -0.70
C LEU A 300 1.93 14.65 0.01
N LYS A 301 1.92 15.33 1.13
CA LYS A 301 2.99 15.23 2.15
C LYS A 301 2.96 13.86 2.85
N ALA A 302 2.19 12.91 2.31
CA ALA A 302 2.18 11.53 2.74
C ALA A 302 3.47 10.84 2.30
N GLY A 303 3.59 9.61 2.60
CA GLY A 303 4.74 8.77 2.30
C GLY A 303 5.08 7.95 3.52
N LEU A 304 6.07 7.11 3.40
CA LEU A 304 6.50 6.21 4.47
C LEU A 304 6.77 6.95 5.79
N SER A 305 7.40 8.13 5.73
CA SER A 305 7.71 8.92 6.93
C SER A 305 6.44 9.45 7.62
N ALA A 306 5.40 9.80 6.85
CA ALA A 306 4.13 10.27 7.41
C ALA A 306 3.39 9.15 8.16
N THR A 307 3.48 7.90 7.69
CA THR A 307 2.88 6.77 8.43
C THR A 307 3.52 6.55 9.79
N LEU A 308 4.85 6.73 9.90
CA LEU A 308 5.53 6.63 11.19
C LEU A 308 5.24 7.83 12.11
N SER A 309 4.95 9.01 11.55
CA SER A 309 4.51 10.17 12.36
C SER A 309 3.15 9.94 13.03
N LEU A 310 2.34 9.02 12.50
CA LEU A 310 1.08 8.59 13.10
C LEU A 310 1.25 7.50 14.17
N ASP A 311 2.47 7.16 14.58
CA ASP A 311 2.70 6.38 15.79
C ASP A 311 2.53 7.28 17.02
N GLY A 312 1.30 7.42 17.51
CA GLY A 312 0.92 8.33 18.58
C GLY A 312 1.52 8.01 19.94
N MET A 313 2.08 6.81 20.13
CA MET A 313 2.82 6.47 21.34
C MET A 313 4.30 6.79 21.22
N ARG A 314 4.78 7.02 20.00
CA ARG A 314 6.13 7.51 19.72
C ARG A 314 6.16 9.04 19.60
N HIS A 315 5.17 9.58 18.89
CA HIS A 315 4.96 11.00 18.64
C HIS A 315 3.59 11.37 19.22
N LEU A 316 3.56 11.66 20.52
CA LEU A 316 2.33 11.82 21.25
C LEU A 316 1.35 12.73 20.51
N PHE A 317 0.16 12.20 20.21
CA PHE A 317 -0.90 12.99 19.60
C PHE A 317 -1.32 14.10 20.54
N ASP A 318 -1.72 15.25 20.00
CA ASP A 318 -2.17 16.41 20.79
C ASP A 318 -3.37 16.05 21.69
N PHE A 319 -4.32 15.26 21.20
CA PHE A 319 -5.45 14.77 21.99
C PHE A 319 -5.08 13.73 23.06
N LEU A 320 -3.86 13.25 23.06
CA LEU A 320 -3.31 12.35 24.09
C LEU A 320 -2.25 13.04 24.96
N ASP A 321 -1.79 14.23 24.56
CA ASP A 321 -0.83 15.02 25.33
C ASP A 321 -1.53 15.71 26.52
N PRO A 322 -1.12 15.43 27.78
CA PRO A 322 -1.67 16.09 28.95
C PRO A 322 -1.64 17.63 28.90
N GLN A 323 -0.71 18.24 28.12
CA GLN A 323 -0.63 19.68 27.97
C GLN A 323 -1.77 20.23 27.11
N SER A 324 -2.33 19.43 26.23
CA SER A 324 -3.39 19.79 25.29
C SER A 324 -4.79 19.42 25.77
N PHE A 325 -4.94 18.70 26.89
CA PHE A 325 -6.26 18.28 27.41
C PHE A 325 -7.25 19.42 27.61
N GLY A 326 -6.74 20.62 27.86
CA GLY A 326 -7.58 21.83 27.99
C GLY A 326 -8.39 22.17 26.73
N SER A 327 -7.94 21.74 25.54
CA SER A 327 -8.55 22.02 24.24
C SER A 327 -9.62 21.01 23.84
N TYR A 328 -9.73 19.88 24.55
CA TYR A 328 -10.62 18.79 24.21
C TYR A 328 -11.66 18.48 25.28
N GLU A 329 -12.76 17.89 24.85
CA GLU A 329 -13.75 17.19 25.67
C GLU A 329 -13.55 15.70 25.49
N TYR A 330 -13.63 14.93 26.59
CA TYR A 330 -13.45 13.47 26.60
C TYR A 330 -14.61 12.79 27.29
N HIS A 331 -15.10 11.72 26.68
CA HIS A 331 -16.20 10.91 27.21
C HIS A 331 -15.84 9.43 27.13
N LEU A 332 -15.97 8.72 28.24
CA LEU A 332 -15.97 7.26 28.22
C LEU A 332 -17.33 6.81 27.70
N THR A 333 -17.35 6.29 26.47
CA THR A 333 -18.59 6.01 25.73
C THR A 333 -18.94 4.55 25.70
N ASP A 334 -17.94 3.65 25.75
CA ASP A 334 -18.18 2.21 25.66
C ASP A 334 -17.03 1.40 26.29
N ILE A 335 -17.23 0.09 26.40
CA ILE A 335 -16.21 -0.92 26.70
C ILE A 335 -16.38 -2.05 25.70
N VAL A 336 -15.30 -2.40 24.97
CA VAL A 336 -15.33 -3.39 23.89
C VAL A 336 -14.21 -4.40 24.03
N THR A 337 -14.28 -5.49 23.30
CA THR A 337 -13.19 -6.45 23.15
C THR A 337 -12.34 -6.13 21.91
N ILE A 338 -11.02 -6.13 22.06
CA ILE A 338 -10.03 -6.02 20.98
C ILE A 338 -8.94 -7.05 21.24
N ASP A 339 -8.64 -7.91 20.28
CA ASP A 339 -7.62 -8.98 20.37
C ASP A 339 -7.84 -9.92 21.59
N GLY A 340 -9.09 -10.03 22.07
CA GLY A 340 -9.45 -10.80 23.27
C GLY A 340 -9.19 -10.06 24.59
N GLU A 341 -8.79 -8.82 24.55
CA GLU A 341 -8.59 -7.95 25.72
C GLU A 341 -9.70 -6.91 25.81
N THR A 342 -10.09 -6.52 27.01
CA THR A 342 -11.12 -5.50 27.23
C THR A 342 -10.52 -4.10 27.10
N ALA A 343 -11.19 -3.22 26.38
CA ALA A 343 -10.77 -1.85 26.15
C ALA A 343 -11.86 -0.84 26.48
N TYR A 344 -11.50 0.24 27.18
CA TYR A 344 -12.29 1.46 27.29
C TYR A 344 -12.33 2.15 25.93
N VAL A 345 -13.50 2.64 25.51
CA VAL A 345 -13.65 3.55 24.35
C VAL A 345 -13.80 4.96 24.89
N ILE A 346 -12.81 5.80 24.60
CA ILE A 346 -12.84 7.21 24.97
C ILE A 346 -13.01 8.04 23.71
N SER A 347 -14.21 8.59 23.54
CA SER A 347 -14.49 9.56 22.48
C SER A 347 -13.94 10.93 22.86
N PHE A 348 -13.38 11.64 21.90
CA PHE A 348 -12.86 12.99 22.09
C PHE A 348 -13.22 13.91 20.92
N LYS A 349 -13.39 15.18 21.23
CA LYS A 349 -13.59 16.27 20.26
C LYS A 349 -13.05 17.57 20.82
N GLN A 350 -12.72 18.52 19.92
CA GLN A 350 -12.33 19.86 20.37
C GLN A 350 -13.48 20.60 21.04
N LYS A 351 -13.17 21.44 22.01
CA LYS A 351 -14.13 22.31 22.70
C LYS A 351 -14.61 23.42 21.78
N GLU A 352 -15.84 23.92 22.01
CA GLU A 352 -16.51 24.89 21.15
C GLU A 352 -15.75 26.22 21.00
N TRP A 353 -14.95 26.62 21.98
CA TRP A 353 -14.17 27.86 21.91
C TRP A 353 -12.81 27.72 21.20
N VAL A 354 -12.43 26.50 20.81
CA VAL A 354 -11.21 26.22 20.05
C VAL A 354 -11.57 26.32 18.57
N THR A 355 -10.97 27.24 17.85
CA THR A 355 -11.27 27.50 16.43
C THR A 355 -10.24 26.92 15.47
N GLU A 356 -9.07 26.51 15.98
CA GLU A 356 -8.08 25.79 15.18
C GLU A 356 -8.61 24.41 14.77
N PRO A 357 -8.28 23.91 13.58
CA PRO A 357 -8.69 22.59 13.14
C PRO A 357 -7.97 21.49 13.92
N LEU A 358 -8.63 20.98 14.96
CA LEU A 358 -8.13 19.85 15.76
C LEU A 358 -8.77 18.53 15.32
N MET A 359 -8.29 17.43 15.90
CA MET A 359 -8.82 16.10 15.64
C MET A 359 -10.02 15.78 16.54
N GLN A 360 -10.88 14.87 16.08
CA GLN A 360 -11.94 14.23 16.87
C GLN A 360 -11.97 12.73 16.56
N GLY A 361 -12.48 11.90 17.47
CA GLY A 361 -12.56 10.46 17.24
C GLY A 361 -12.62 9.64 18.51
N ASP A 362 -12.14 8.40 18.43
CA ASP A 362 -12.19 7.41 19.48
C ASP A 362 -10.81 6.81 19.77
N MET A 363 -10.49 6.64 21.05
CA MET A 363 -9.33 5.94 21.55
C MET A 363 -9.78 4.68 22.28
N TYR A 364 -9.14 3.57 21.98
CA TYR A 364 -9.40 2.27 22.59
C TYR A 364 -8.23 1.91 23.50
N ILE A 365 -8.47 1.91 24.79
CA ILE A 365 -7.44 1.79 25.83
C ILE A 365 -7.69 0.54 26.66
N ASN A 366 -6.71 -0.33 26.74
CA ASN A 366 -6.78 -1.56 27.53
C ASN A 366 -7.15 -1.26 28.99
N VAL A 367 -8.11 -2.00 29.53
CA VAL A 367 -8.65 -1.78 30.88
C VAL A 367 -7.61 -2.12 31.97
N ASP A 368 -6.79 -3.15 31.75
CA ASP A 368 -5.88 -3.69 32.76
C ASP A 368 -4.57 -2.94 32.84
N ASN A 369 -3.98 -2.62 31.68
CA ASN A 369 -2.63 -2.04 31.61
C ASN A 369 -2.58 -0.61 31.06
N TYR A 370 -3.74 -0.05 30.61
CA TYR A 370 -3.85 1.29 30.04
C TYR A 370 -3.08 1.50 28.73
N SER A 371 -2.78 0.46 27.97
CA SER A 371 -2.18 0.60 26.64
C SER A 371 -3.19 1.14 25.65
N LEU A 372 -2.80 2.08 24.80
CA LEU A 372 -3.55 2.44 23.60
C LEU A 372 -3.45 1.28 22.61
N MET A 373 -4.59 0.67 22.27
CA MET A 373 -4.66 -0.46 21.35
C MET A 373 -5.02 0.00 19.94
N LEU A 374 -5.88 1.02 19.84
CA LEU A 374 -6.37 1.58 18.60
C LEU A 374 -6.74 3.06 18.80
N ALA A 375 -6.49 3.88 17.81
CA ALA A 375 -7.07 5.22 17.69
C ALA A 375 -7.65 5.39 16.28
N GLU A 376 -8.90 5.87 16.21
CA GLU A 376 -9.60 6.22 14.98
C GLU A 376 -10.01 7.68 15.09
N PHE A 377 -9.49 8.52 14.20
CA PHE A 377 -9.69 9.95 14.34
C PHE A 377 -9.69 10.67 12.99
N GLU A 378 -10.32 11.83 12.96
CA GLU A 378 -10.41 12.67 11.79
C GLU A 378 -10.21 14.15 12.17
N VAL A 379 -9.82 14.96 11.20
CA VAL A 379 -9.91 16.42 11.37
C VAL A 379 -11.38 16.78 11.56
N ASN A 380 -11.65 17.61 12.58
CA ASN A 380 -13.03 18.04 12.85
C ASN A 380 -13.67 18.65 11.58
N PRO A 381 -14.76 18.05 11.06
CA PRO A 381 -15.38 18.48 9.80
C PRO A 381 -15.85 19.94 9.79
N LEU A 382 -16.12 20.52 10.96
CA LEU A 382 -16.53 21.93 11.07
C LEU A 382 -15.41 22.91 10.73
N TYR A 383 -14.14 22.51 10.94
CA TYR A 383 -12.95 23.35 10.76
C TYR A 383 -12.02 22.85 9.65
N ILE A 384 -12.44 21.85 8.87
CA ILE A 384 -11.58 21.23 7.87
C ILE A 384 -11.12 22.20 6.77
N ASP A 385 -11.96 23.13 6.39
CA ASP A 385 -11.64 24.18 5.39
C ASP A 385 -10.44 25.05 5.84
N GLU A 386 -10.20 25.18 7.15
CA GLU A 386 -9.12 25.99 7.73
C GLU A 386 -7.75 25.29 7.69
N THR A 387 -7.73 23.99 7.45
CA THR A 387 -6.47 23.26 7.26
C THR A 387 -5.75 23.66 5.96
N GLY A 388 -6.48 24.28 5.03
CA GLY A 388 -5.94 24.79 3.77
C GLY A 388 -5.22 23.70 2.95
N GLU A 389 -4.00 24.02 2.51
CA GLU A 389 -3.15 23.12 1.73
C GLU A 389 -2.16 22.31 2.60
N SER A 390 -2.40 22.19 3.91
CA SER A 390 -1.46 21.57 4.86
C SER A 390 -1.09 20.14 4.50
N PHE A 391 -2.00 19.39 3.86
CA PHE A 391 -1.80 17.99 3.45
C PHE A 391 -1.25 17.84 2.03
N ILE A 392 -1.04 18.95 1.30
CA ILE A 392 -0.64 18.94 -0.10
C ILE A 392 0.82 19.34 -0.22
N SER A 393 1.62 18.53 -0.89
CA SER A 393 3.04 18.81 -1.12
C SER A 393 3.27 19.67 -2.37
N ARG A 394 2.47 19.43 -3.41
CA ARG A 394 2.59 20.17 -4.67
C ARG A 394 1.21 20.35 -5.32
N LEU A 395 0.85 21.58 -5.59
CA LEU A 395 -0.35 21.97 -6.31
C LEU A 395 0.05 22.79 -7.55
N PRO A 396 -0.47 22.49 -8.75
CA PRO A 396 -0.26 23.35 -9.92
C PRO A 396 -0.87 24.75 -9.71
N LYS A 397 -0.19 25.80 -10.21
CA LYS A 397 -0.55 27.21 -9.99
C LYS A 397 -1.99 27.59 -10.37
N ASP A 398 -2.58 26.85 -11.31
CA ASP A 398 -3.93 27.10 -11.82
C ASP A 398 -5.03 26.30 -11.10
N TYR A 399 -4.70 25.64 -9.99
CA TYR A 399 -5.65 24.86 -9.21
C TYR A 399 -5.72 25.34 -7.76
N SER A 400 -6.90 25.21 -7.18
CA SER A 400 -7.14 25.27 -5.74
C SER A 400 -7.68 23.92 -5.28
N MET A 401 -7.26 23.48 -4.11
CA MET A 401 -7.76 22.25 -3.49
C MET A 401 -8.27 22.55 -2.10
N LYS A 402 -9.45 22.00 -1.78
CA LYS A 402 -10.04 22.02 -0.46
C LYS A 402 -10.18 20.61 0.07
N PRO A 403 -9.74 20.33 1.29
CA PRO A 403 -9.99 19.04 1.91
C PRO A 403 -11.49 18.89 2.19
N GLU A 404 -12.02 17.69 2.01
CA GLU A 404 -13.40 17.32 2.34
C GLU A 404 -13.45 16.47 3.62
N TYR A 405 -12.44 15.62 3.79
CA TYR A 405 -12.21 14.83 5.00
C TYR A 405 -10.74 14.40 5.08
N VAL A 406 -10.28 14.21 6.31
CA VAL A 406 -8.95 13.64 6.62
C VAL A 406 -9.14 12.71 7.81
N ARG A 407 -8.98 11.42 7.59
CA ARG A 407 -9.23 10.36 8.56
C ARG A 407 -7.99 9.52 8.75
N TYR A 408 -7.76 9.11 9.98
CA TYR A 408 -6.62 8.28 10.35
C TYR A 408 -7.06 7.13 11.24
N ARG A 409 -6.35 6.03 11.11
CA ARG A 409 -6.45 4.87 11.99
C ARG A 409 -5.04 4.41 12.34
N THR A 410 -4.78 4.22 13.63
CA THR A 410 -3.50 3.69 14.13
C THR A 410 -3.77 2.58 15.13
N ARG A 411 -3.21 1.40 14.89
CA ARG A 411 -3.40 0.22 15.73
C ARG A 411 -2.08 -0.29 16.27
N TYR A 412 -2.12 -0.75 17.50
CA TYR A 412 -1.01 -1.41 18.20
C TYR A 412 -1.37 -2.87 18.46
N ARG A 413 -0.37 -3.73 18.50
CA ARG A 413 -0.51 -5.14 18.81
C ARG A 413 0.45 -5.52 19.92
N ASN A 414 -0.01 -6.35 20.83
CA ASN A 414 0.82 -6.96 21.85
C ASN A 414 1.65 -8.08 21.23
N VAL A 415 2.97 -8.01 21.38
CA VAL A 415 3.93 -9.04 21.01
C VAL A 415 4.78 -9.31 22.24
N ASP A 416 4.68 -10.50 22.80
CA ASP A 416 5.43 -10.95 23.99
C ASP A 416 5.34 -9.98 25.18
N GLY A 417 4.13 -9.46 25.44
CA GLY A 417 3.84 -8.56 26.57
C GLY A 417 4.21 -7.10 26.31
N ARG A 418 4.59 -6.72 25.09
CA ARG A 418 4.88 -5.34 24.68
C ARG A 418 4.08 -4.94 23.46
N TYR A 419 3.56 -3.71 23.47
CA TYR A 419 2.82 -3.16 22.34
C TYR A 419 3.76 -2.50 21.33
N TYR A 420 3.47 -2.73 20.07
CA TYR A 420 4.16 -2.13 18.92
C TYR A 420 3.14 -1.69 17.89
N LEU A 421 3.48 -0.66 17.12
CA LEU A 421 2.72 -0.25 15.96
C LEU A 421 2.49 -1.46 15.03
N SER A 422 1.25 -1.72 14.66
CA SER A 422 0.90 -2.86 13.80
C SER A 422 0.21 -2.45 12.50
N HIS A 423 -0.55 -1.35 12.52
CA HIS A 423 -1.24 -0.86 11.34
C HIS A 423 -1.46 0.64 11.41
N VAL A 424 -1.28 1.31 10.29
CA VAL A 424 -1.61 2.73 10.09
C VAL A 424 -2.35 2.88 8.78
N ARG A 425 -3.43 3.63 8.78
CA ARG A 425 -4.12 4.05 7.57
C ARG A 425 -4.49 5.52 7.64
N GLY A 426 -4.36 6.21 6.49
CA GLY A 426 -4.89 7.54 6.28
C GLY A 426 -5.76 7.55 5.02
N ASP A 427 -6.95 8.14 5.12
CA ASP A 427 -7.88 8.36 4.01
C ASP A 427 -8.20 9.85 3.93
N LEU A 428 -7.93 10.47 2.78
CA LEU A 428 -8.08 11.90 2.57
C LEU A 428 -8.91 12.16 1.31
N GLY A 429 -9.89 13.04 1.42
CA GLY A 429 -10.70 13.50 0.30
C GLY A 429 -10.45 14.97 0.01
N PHE A 430 -10.33 15.30 -1.28
CA PHE A 430 -10.12 16.68 -1.73
C PHE A 430 -11.03 17.03 -2.89
N ASN A 431 -11.47 18.29 -2.91
CA ASN A 431 -12.17 18.87 -4.03
C ASN A 431 -11.25 19.87 -4.75
N ALA A 432 -10.88 19.55 -5.98
CA ALA A 432 -9.97 20.37 -6.78
C ALA A 432 -10.73 21.19 -7.82
N ARG A 433 -10.43 22.49 -7.89
CA ARG A 433 -10.99 23.42 -8.86
C ARG A 433 -9.88 24.05 -9.69
N GLY A 434 -9.90 23.83 -10.99
CA GLY A 434 -9.02 24.54 -11.93
C GLY A 434 -9.59 25.90 -12.32
N ARG A 435 -8.77 26.96 -12.39
CA ARG A 435 -9.19 28.33 -12.75
C ARG A 435 -9.96 28.42 -14.08
N LYS A 436 -9.65 27.52 -15.03
CA LYS A 436 -10.26 27.48 -16.37
C LYS A 436 -11.29 26.35 -16.52
N LYS A 437 -11.60 25.60 -15.46
CA LYS A 437 -12.53 24.46 -15.49
C LYS A 437 -13.84 24.82 -14.81
N VAL A 438 -14.96 24.48 -15.46
CA VAL A 438 -16.32 24.74 -14.94
C VAL A 438 -16.67 23.74 -13.82
N PHE A 439 -16.11 22.53 -13.87
CA PHE A 439 -16.43 21.45 -12.92
C PHE A 439 -15.27 21.16 -11.99
N ASN A 440 -15.61 20.91 -10.73
CA ASN A 440 -14.66 20.40 -9.74
C ASN A 440 -14.31 18.93 -10.01
N SER A 441 -13.11 18.54 -9.63
CA SER A 441 -12.69 17.13 -9.62
C SER A 441 -12.46 16.67 -8.20
N ARG A 442 -13.09 15.57 -7.81
CA ARG A 442 -12.87 14.95 -6.51
C ARG A 442 -11.68 14.01 -6.58
N PHE A 443 -10.77 14.13 -5.64
CA PHE A 443 -9.63 13.26 -5.44
C PHE A 443 -9.76 12.56 -4.10
N ASN A 444 -9.56 11.26 -4.10
CA ASN A 444 -9.43 10.46 -2.90
C ASN A 444 -8.01 9.93 -2.84
N VAL A 445 -7.43 9.99 -1.69
CA VAL A 445 -6.07 9.54 -1.45
C VAL A 445 -6.05 8.68 -0.22
N PHE A 446 -5.33 7.60 -0.28
CA PHE A 446 -5.05 6.80 0.91
C PHE A 446 -3.57 6.45 0.98
N PHE A 447 -3.13 6.17 2.18
CA PHE A 447 -1.88 5.47 2.45
C PHE A 447 -2.09 4.48 3.58
N GLU A 448 -1.34 3.40 3.56
CA GLU A 448 -1.48 2.31 4.53
C GLU A 448 -0.15 1.62 4.77
N LEU A 449 0.14 1.34 6.04
CA LEU A 449 1.26 0.53 6.48
C LEU A 449 0.71 -0.59 7.37
N ALA A 450 0.95 -1.84 6.99
CA ALA A 450 0.65 -3.00 7.84
C ALA A 450 1.95 -3.72 8.19
N ILE A 451 2.17 -3.94 9.46
CA ILE A 451 3.32 -4.70 9.95
C ILE A 451 2.98 -6.18 9.88
N THR A 452 3.74 -6.91 9.08
CA THR A 452 3.55 -8.34 8.83
C THR A 452 4.46 -9.22 9.70
N GLU A 453 5.59 -8.67 10.16
CA GLU A 453 6.53 -9.40 10.98
C GLU A 453 7.23 -8.48 11.99
N HIS A 454 7.51 -8.99 13.18
CA HIS A 454 8.24 -8.34 14.25
C HIS A 454 9.41 -9.23 14.70
N SER A 455 10.60 -8.63 14.87
CA SER A 455 11.77 -9.33 15.41
C SER A 455 12.57 -8.42 16.33
N THR A 456 13.01 -8.97 17.45
CA THR A 456 13.96 -8.36 18.39
C THR A 456 15.36 -8.96 18.27
N ASP A 457 15.56 -9.93 17.36
CA ASP A 457 16.83 -10.62 17.17
C ASP A 457 17.72 -9.87 16.18
N ASN A 458 19.01 -9.77 16.52
CA ASN A 458 20.05 -9.16 15.66
C ASN A 458 19.68 -7.76 15.13
N VAL A 459 19.06 -6.94 15.99
CA VAL A 459 18.60 -5.61 15.62
C VAL A 459 19.78 -4.65 15.47
N ALA A 460 19.99 -4.18 14.25
CA ALA A 460 20.96 -3.14 13.91
C ALA A 460 20.29 -2.00 13.14
N ARG A 461 20.85 -0.81 13.27
CA ARG A 461 20.45 0.35 12.44
C ARG A 461 20.87 0.10 10.99
N PHE A 462 20.09 0.64 10.07
CA PHE A 462 20.44 0.62 8.65
C PHE A 462 21.51 1.67 8.33
N ASP A 463 22.34 1.38 7.34
CA ASP A 463 23.32 2.33 6.83
C ASP A 463 22.60 3.50 6.15
N HIS A 464 23.24 4.67 6.15
CA HIS A 464 22.63 5.89 5.62
C HIS A 464 22.23 5.78 4.14
N GLU A 465 22.98 5.02 3.36
CA GLU A 465 22.74 4.80 1.93
C GLU A 465 21.52 3.90 1.66
N GLU A 466 21.11 3.11 2.64
CA GLU A 466 19.97 2.20 2.55
C GLU A 466 18.63 2.85 2.96
N LEU A 467 18.69 4.05 3.54
CA LEU A 467 17.52 4.71 4.07
C LEU A 467 16.61 5.24 2.96
N ALA A 468 15.31 5.01 3.13
CA ALA A 468 14.31 5.72 2.33
C ALA A 468 14.46 7.24 2.54
N PRO A 469 14.40 8.05 1.46
CA PRO A 469 14.51 9.50 1.59
C PRO A 469 13.41 10.05 2.51
N ALA A 470 13.80 10.75 3.57
CA ALA A 470 12.86 11.39 4.47
C ALA A 470 12.09 12.50 3.72
N TYR A 471 10.81 12.62 3.99
CA TYR A 471 9.93 13.68 3.43
C TYR A 471 9.77 13.68 1.91
N SER A 472 10.23 12.65 1.21
CA SER A 472 9.99 12.50 -0.22
C SER A 472 8.59 11.94 -0.48
N ILE A 473 8.05 12.28 -1.65
CA ILE A 473 6.83 11.64 -2.16
C ILE A 473 7.23 10.23 -2.58
N PHE A 474 6.67 9.22 -1.92
CA PHE A 474 7.10 7.83 -2.12
C PHE A 474 7.02 7.40 -3.59
N SER A 475 5.92 7.72 -4.27
CA SER A 475 5.73 7.41 -5.69
C SER A 475 6.77 8.06 -6.63
N GLU A 476 7.52 9.07 -6.19
CA GLU A 476 8.62 9.67 -6.95
C GLU A 476 9.97 9.01 -6.69
N THR A 477 10.10 8.31 -5.57
CA THR A 477 11.38 7.68 -5.16
C THR A 477 11.53 6.27 -5.69
N ILE A 478 10.44 5.67 -6.18
CA ILE A 478 10.44 4.31 -6.69
C ILE A 478 10.50 4.31 -8.20
N SER A 479 11.37 3.49 -8.75
CA SER A 479 11.53 3.24 -10.18
C SER A 479 11.08 1.82 -10.50
N GLY A 480 10.09 1.71 -11.39
CA GLY A 480 9.88 0.48 -12.12
C GLY A 480 8.89 -0.52 -11.52
N TYR A 481 8.58 -1.49 -12.36
CA TYR A 481 7.74 -2.66 -12.10
C TYR A 481 8.65 -3.87 -11.91
N ASP A 482 8.50 -4.59 -10.81
CA ASP A 482 9.16 -5.88 -10.55
C ASP A 482 8.13 -7.00 -10.70
N ALA A 483 8.28 -7.82 -11.73
CA ALA A 483 7.38 -8.95 -12.01
C ALA A 483 7.44 -10.06 -10.95
N GLY A 484 8.54 -10.16 -10.22
CA GLY A 484 8.74 -11.12 -9.12
C GLY A 484 8.45 -10.54 -7.73
N PHE A 485 7.81 -9.39 -7.67
CA PHE A 485 7.65 -8.60 -6.45
C PHE A 485 7.11 -9.38 -5.25
N TRP A 486 6.12 -10.25 -5.48
CA TRP A 486 5.38 -10.91 -4.42
C TRP A 486 5.91 -12.28 -4.00
N LYS A 487 6.90 -12.83 -4.72
CA LYS A 487 7.31 -14.24 -4.51
C LYS A 487 7.76 -14.57 -3.09
N ASP A 488 8.34 -13.60 -2.37
CA ASP A 488 9.03 -13.86 -1.11
C ASP A 488 8.47 -13.08 0.09
N PHE A 489 7.44 -12.26 -0.08
CA PHE A 489 6.97 -11.35 0.97
C PHE A 489 5.46 -11.43 1.19
N ASP A 490 5.05 -11.16 2.44
CA ASP A 490 3.66 -10.94 2.79
C ASP A 490 3.18 -9.59 2.22
N PHE A 491 1.96 -9.57 1.69
CA PHE A 491 1.35 -8.37 1.13
C PHE A 491 -0.12 -8.24 1.52
N LEU A 492 -0.65 -7.02 1.47
CA LEU A 492 -2.07 -6.78 1.61
C LEU A 492 -2.78 -7.02 0.28
N LYS A 493 -3.85 -7.80 0.32
CA LYS A 493 -4.67 -7.99 -0.88
C LYS A 493 -5.22 -6.63 -1.33
N PRO A 494 -5.06 -6.25 -2.63
CA PRO A 494 -5.66 -5.04 -3.16
C PRO A 494 -7.18 -5.05 -2.99
N GLU A 495 -7.77 -3.88 -2.97
CA GLU A 495 -9.22 -3.72 -2.98
C GLU A 495 -9.80 -4.16 -4.32
N ASP A 496 -10.99 -4.77 -4.33
CA ASP A 496 -11.59 -5.35 -5.54
C ASP A 496 -11.81 -4.27 -6.61
N ASP A 497 -12.25 -3.07 -6.21
CA ASP A 497 -12.42 -1.91 -7.10
C ASP A 497 -11.08 -1.48 -7.74
N LEU A 498 -9.99 -1.57 -7.01
CA LEU A 498 -8.65 -1.27 -7.51
C LEU A 498 -8.21 -2.32 -8.52
N VAL A 499 -8.39 -3.61 -8.22
CA VAL A 499 -8.06 -4.70 -9.17
C VAL A 499 -8.80 -4.50 -10.48
N ALA A 500 -10.13 -4.28 -10.41
CA ALA A 500 -10.94 -4.03 -11.59
C ALA A 500 -10.50 -2.78 -12.38
N ALA A 501 -10.15 -1.69 -11.68
CA ALA A 501 -9.69 -0.46 -12.32
C ALA A 501 -8.31 -0.61 -12.98
N LEU A 502 -7.39 -1.37 -12.36
CA LEU A 502 -6.08 -1.65 -12.92
C LEU A 502 -6.15 -2.61 -14.11
N GLU A 503 -7.07 -3.58 -14.10
CA GLU A 503 -7.36 -4.44 -15.26
C GLU A 503 -7.86 -3.61 -16.44
N ASN A 504 -8.76 -2.65 -16.20
CA ASN A 504 -9.25 -1.73 -17.23
C ASN A 504 -8.13 -0.83 -17.79
N LEU A 505 -7.08 -0.53 -17.03
CA LEU A 505 -5.87 0.16 -17.49
C LEU A 505 -4.95 -0.75 -18.33
N LYS A 506 -5.37 -2.00 -18.62
CA LYS A 506 -4.58 -3.03 -19.33
C LYS A 506 -3.25 -3.36 -18.63
N VAL A 507 -3.15 -3.08 -17.35
CA VAL A 507 -2.08 -3.58 -16.53
C VAL A 507 -2.44 -5.00 -16.12
N ARG A 508 -1.73 -6.01 -16.62
CA ARG A 508 -1.93 -7.40 -16.17
C ARG A 508 -1.43 -7.50 -14.75
N LEU A 509 -2.35 -7.55 -13.81
CA LEU A 509 -2.12 -7.92 -12.40
C LEU A 509 -2.18 -9.45 -12.25
N GLY A 510 -1.66 -10.20 -13.21
CA GLY A 510 -1.67 -11.68 -13.18
C GLY A 510 -1.09 -12.28 -11.90
N GLU A 511 -0.35 -11.49 -11.14
CA GLU A 511 0.31 -11.91 -9.90
C GLU A 511 -0.55 -11.74 -8.63
N PHE A 512 -1.73 -11.09 -8.73
CA PHE A 512 -2.61 -10.93 -7.58
C PHE A 512 -3.62 -12.07 -7.40
N ASN A 513 -3.71 -12.99 -8.35
CA ASN A 513 -4.69 -14.09 -8.38
C ASN A 513 -4.07 -15.49 -8.22
N GLU A 514 -2.76 -15.62 -8.01
CA GLU A 514 -2.09 -16.90 -7.72
C GLU A 514 -1.73 -17.08 -6.24
#